data_67f61b8f08138d2b195cc436e9901ea1
#
_entry.id   67f61b8f08138d2b195cc436e9901ea1
#
_cell.length_a   1.000
_cell.length_b   1.000
_cell.length_c   1.000
_cell.angle_alpha   90.00
_cell.angle_beta   90.00
_cell.angle_gamma   90.00
#
_symmetry.space_group_name_H-M   'P 1'
#
loop_
_entity.id
_entity.type
_entity.pdbx_description
1 polymer ?
#
loop_
_entity_poly.entity_id
_entity_poly.type
_entity_poly.pdbx_seq_one_letter_code
_entity_poly.pdbx_strand_id
1 'polypeptide(L)'
;DALMASPLTAALAEAGPVTAPIGLMKGKYFVRKPIGPGWALVGDAGLHKDPTPGYGITDALCDAKALARALVAGDSPALHTYWRERDEIAIPMYFQSLRLGHRKFVNAFNELFLERVHQDPALCARMVEVIERTRSPFDVVPNTRVLAWVAGALLRGRTDVVKGFGYMAMLNDLLRRGQARSSELQTQLV
;
A
#
# COMPACT_ATOMS: atom_id res chain seq x y z
N ASP A 1 15.85 23.41 5.55
CA ASP A 1 15.75 24.06 6.85
C ASP A 1 14.98 23.22 7.90
N ALA A 2 13.96 22.43 7.52
CA ALA A 2 13.28 21.54 8.45
C ALA A 2 14.16 20.37 8.95
N LEU A 3 15.13 19.92 8.13
CA LEU A 3 16.11 18.92 8.51
C LEU A 3 17.07 19.43 9.60
N MET A 4 17.38 20.72 9.61
CA MET A 4 18.25 21.36 10.60
C MET A 4 17.58 21.54 11.96
N ALA A 5 16.25 21.53 12.02
CA ALA A 5 15.50 21.69 13.26
C ALA A 5 15.42 20.41 14.11
N SER A 6 15.82 19.25 13.56
CA SER A 6 15.81 17.97 14.27
C SER A 6 17.17 17.68 14.91
N PRO A 7 17.24 17.38 16.22
CA PRO A 7 18.49 17.00 16.89
C PRO A 7 19.18 15.78 16.24
N LEU A 8 18.42 14.88 15.63
CA LEU A 8 18.94 13.69 14.93
C LEU A 8 19.66 14.04 13.63
N THR A 9 19.30 15.12 12.97
CA THR A 9 19.84 15.50 11.66
C THR A 9 20.82 16.67 11.75
N ALA A 10 20.89 17.39 12.87
CA ALA A 10 21.81 18.49 13.07
C ALA A 10 23.28 18.07 12.90
N ALA A 11 23.67 16.94 13.52
CA ALA A 11 25.03 16.39 13.39
C ALA A 11 25.37 15.94 11.95
N LEU A 12 24.37 15.45 11.19
CA LEU A 12 24.55 15.08 9.78
C LEU A 12 24.70 16.31 8.88
N ALA A 13 24.06 17.41 9.23
CA ALA A 13 24.14 18.66 8.49
C ALA A 13 25.54 19.30 8.60
N GLU A 14 26.21 19.16 9.75
CA GLU A 14 27.59 19.62 9.96
C GLU A 14 28.60 18.81 9.14
N ALA A 15 28.33 17.50 8.89
CA ALA A 15 29.22 16.63 8.15
C ALA A 15 29.32 16.94 6.64
N GLY A 16 28.29 17.60 6.08
CA GLY A 16 28.20 17.90 4.66
C GLY A 16 28.03 16.66 3.76
N PRO A 17 27.64 16.82 2.50
CA PRO A 17 27.49 15.72 1.58
C PRO A 17 28.86 15.20 1.08
N VAL A 18 29.10 13.88 1.19
CA VAL A 18 30.31 13.21 0.67
C VAL A 18 30.22 12.99 -0.85
N THR A 19 29.01 12.86 -1.39
CA THR A 19 28.73 12.72 -2.83
C THR A 19 27.52 13.55 -3.22
N ALA A 20 27.34 13.82 -4.52
CA ALA A 20 26.09 14.37 -5.01
C ALA A 20 24.90 13.45 -4.65
N PRO A 21 23.73 13.97 -4.25
CA PRO A 21 22.55 13.16 -4.00
C PRO A 21 22.19 12.33 -5.24
N ILE A 22 22.05 11.03 -5.08
CA ILE A 22 21.59 10.13 -6.12
C ILE A 22 20.18 9.71 -5.74
N GLY A 23 19.20 9.93 -6.64
CA GLY A 23 17.81 9.59 -6.38
C GLY A 23 16.99 9.44 -7.64
N LEU A 24 15.92 8.68 -7.55
CA LEU A 24 14.95 8.52 -8.63
C LEU A 24 13.86 9.59 -8.49
N MET A 25 13.88 10.60 -9.37
CA MET A 25 12.91 11.72 -9.33
C MET A 25 11.48 11.30 -9.72
N LYS A 26 11.30 10.25 -10.54
CA LYS A 26 10.01 9.74 -10.98
C LYS A 26 10.09 8.22 -11.10
N GLY A 27 9.66 7.50 -10.07
CA GLY A 27 9.42 6.06 -10.15
C GLY A 27 8.16 5.75 -10.95
N LYS A 28 8.20 4.72 -11.79
CA LYS A 28 7.00 4.14 -12.40
C LYS A 28 6.54 3.00 -11.51
N TYR A 29 5.31 3.07 -11.02
CA TYR A 29 4.69 1.97 -10.28
C TYR A 29 4.03 1.03 -11.28
N PHE A 30 4.21 -0.28 -11.10
CA PHE A 30 3.68 -1.28 -12.02
C PHE A 30 3.46 -2.63 -11.34
N VAL A 31 2.57 -3.41 -11.95
CA VAL A 31 2.39 -4.84 -11.67
C VAL A 31 2.68 -5.59 -12.97
N ARG A 32 3.48 -6.65 -12.91
CA ARG A 32 3.85 -7.49 -14.05
C ARG A 32 3.41 -8.93 -13.81
N LYS A 33 3.14 -9.66 -14.89
CA LYS A 33 3.09 -11.12 -14.85
C LYS A 33 4.40 -11.63 -14.26
N PRO A 34 4.38 -12.45 -13.19
CA PRO A 34 5.62 -12.80 -12.48
C PRO A 34 6.31 -14.04 -13.00
N ILE A 35 5.72 -14.78 -13.93
CA ILE A 35 6.25 -16.05 -14.44
C ILE A 35 6.17 -16.12 -15.96
N GLY A 36 7.08 -16.86 -16.55
CA GLY A 36 7.09 -17.24 -17.95
C GLY A 36 8.05 -18.40 -18.20
N PRO A 37 8.20 -18.88 -19.46
CA PRO A 37 9.08 -19.98 -19.77
C PRO A 37 10.53 -19.67 -19.35
N GLY A 38 11.05 -20.39 -18.35
CA GLY A 38 12.41 -20.26 -17.87
C GLY A 38 12.72 -19.05 -16.98
N TRP A 39 11.73 -18.28 -16.56
CA TRP A 39 11.93 -17.12 -15.68
C TRP A 39 10.80 -16.89 -14.69
N ALA A 40 11.16 -16.28 -13.56
CA ALA A 40 10.22 -15.76 -12.59
C ALA A 40 10.72 -14.43 -12.02
N LEU A 41 9.80 -13.55 -11.57
CA LEU A 41 10.09 -12.25 -10.98
C LEU A 41 9.68 -12.24 -9.51
N VAL A 42 10.50 -11.63 -8.66
CA VAL A 42 10.22 -11.40 -7.24
C VAL A 42 10.42 -9.93 -6.88
N GLY A 43 9.73 -9.46 -5.85
CA GLY A 43 9.85 -8.10 -5.33
C GLY A 43 9.61 -7.04 -6.41
N ASP A 44 10.39 -5.98 -6.39
CA ASP A 44 10.24 -4.82 -7.28
C ASP A 44 10.39 -5.13 -8.77
N ALA A 45 11.04 -6.24 -9.14
CA ALA A 45 11.11 -6.67 -10.52
C ALA A 45 9.72 -7.06 -11.07
N GLY A 46 8.86 -7.63 -10.23
CA GLY A 46 7.51 -8.08 -10.58
C GLY A 46 6.41 -7.09 -10.18
N LEU A 47 6.59 -6.39 -9.06
CA LEU A 47 5.60 -5.46 -8.52
C LEU A 47 6.29 -4.30 -7.81
N HIS A 48 6.42 -3.18 -8.50
CA HIS A 48 7.01 -1.94 -7.96
C HIS A 48 5.91 -0.97 -7.54
N LYS A 49 5.88 -0.60 -6.28
CA LYS A 49 4.85 0.24 -5.67
C LYS A 49 5.43 1.50 -5.04
N ASP A 50 4.55 2.44 -4.67
CA ASP A 50 4.93 3.62 -3.91
C ASP A 50 5.62 3.22 -2.59
N PRO A 51 6.80 3.78 -2.27
CA PRO A 51 7.59 3.38 -1.09
C PRO A 51 7.01 3.87 0.23
N THR A 52 6.01 4.76 0.23
CA THR A 52 5.46 5.41 1.43
C THR A 52 5.15 4.43 2.58
N PRO A 53 4.51 3.26 2.37
CA PRO A 53 4.26 2.34 3.47
C PRO A 53 5.43 1.42 3.84
N GLY A 54 6.55 1.45 3.11
CA GLY A 54 7.74 0.65 3.44
C GLY A 54 7.65 -0.86 3.18
N TYR A 55 6.72 -1.33 2.34
CA TYR A 55 6.45 -2.77 2.17
C TYR A 55 7.43 -3.53 1.25
N GLY A 56 8.27 -2.84 0.47
CA GLY A 56 9.05 -3.44 -0.62
C GLY A 56 9.96 -4.59 -0.19
N ILE A 57 10.70 -4.42 0.90
CA ILE A 57 11.64 -5.45 1.40
C ILE A 57 10.88 -6.70 1.87
N THR A 58 9.81 -6.52 2.63
CA THR A 58 8.99 -7.63 3.12
C THR A 58 8.34 -8.40 1.96
N ASP A 59 7.86 -7.69 0.93
CA ASP A 59 7.28 -8.31 -0.27
C ASP A 59 8.34 -9.16 -0.99
N ALA A 60 9.53 -8.61 -1.22
CA ALA A 60 10.60 -9.34 -1.89
C ALA A 60 10.97 -10.65 -1.15
N LEU A 61 11.03 -10.62 0.19
CA LEU A 61 11.31 -11.81 1.00
C LEU A 61 10.16 -12.83 0.96
N CYS A 62 8.91 -12.37 1.03
CA CYS A 62 7.74 -13.25 0.92
C CYS A 62 7.65 -13.89 -0.47
N ASP A 63 7.86 -13.12 -1.54
CA ASP A 63 7.88 -13.59 -2.91
C ASP A 63 8.97 -14.64 -3.12
N ALA A 64 10.20 -14.36 -2.64
CA ALA A 64 11.33 -15.29 -2.75
C ALA A 64 11.01 -16.62 -2.05
N LYS A 65 10.44 -16.57 -0.84
CA LYS A 65 10.04 -17.77 -0.09
C LYS A 65 8.95 -18.56 -0.82
N ALA A 66 7.95 -17.88 -1.38
CA ALA A 66 6.85 -18.53 -2.11
C ALA A 66 7.35 -19.16 -3.43
N LEU A 67 8.20 -18.44 -4.18
CA LEU A 67 8.83 -18.95 -5.40
C LEU A 67 9.73 -20.16 -5.11
N ALA A 68 10.53 -20.11 -4.04
CA ALA A 68 11.39 -21.25 -3.67
C ALA A 68 10.57 -22.51 -3.40
N ARG A 69 9.42 -22.40 -2.70
CA ARG A 69 8.50 -23.54 -2.51
C ARG A 69 7.97 -24.08 -3.82
N ALA A 70 7.58 -23.20 -4.74
CA ALA A 70 7.08 -23.59 -6.05
C ALA A 70 8.16 -24.30 -6.91
N LEU A 71 9.39 -23.83 -6.85
CA LEU A 71 10.52 -24.44 -7.56
C LEU A 71 10.89 -25.82 -7.00
N VAL A 72 10.82 -26.02 -5.68
CA VAL A 72 11.04 -27.33 -5.05
C VAL A 72 9.95 -28.32 -5.43
N ALA A 73 8.70 -27.88 -5.57
CA ALA A 73 7.60 -28.73 -6.07
C ALA A 73 7.80 -29.19 -7.53
N GLY A 74 8.47 -28.36 -8.34
CA GLY A 74 9.04 -28.74 -9.64
C GLY A 74 8.02 -28.84 -10.79
N ASP A 75 6.77 -28.44 -10.60
CA ASP A 75 5.74 -28.50 -11.62
C ASP A 75 5.18 -27.14 -12.05
N SER A 76 4.56 -27.08 -13.23
CA SER A 76 3.95 -25.85 -13.74
C SER A 76 2.80 -25.33 -12.86
N PRO A 77 1.89 -26.17 -12.30
CA PRO A 77 0.87 -25.71 -11.37
C PRO A 77 1.42 -24.99 -10.14
N ALA A 78 2.58 -25.38 -9.60
CA ALA A 78 3.18 -24.72 -8.45
C ALA A 78 3.62 -23.28 -8.75
N LEU A 79 4.13 -23.00 -9.96
CA LEU A 79 4.45 -21.64 -10.38
C LEU A 79 3.19 -20.76 -10.53
N HIS A 80 2.09 -21.33 -11.04
CA HIS A 80 0.81 -20.62 -11.08
C HIS A 80 0.24 -20.38 -9.68
N THR A 81 0.46 -21.29 -8.74
CA THR A 81 0.11 -21.10 -7.32
C THR A 81 0.92 -19.96 -6.71
N TYR A 82 2.24 -19.91 -6.95
CA TYR A 82 3.08 -18.79 -6.57
C TYR A 82 2.52 -17.45 -7.09
N TRP A 83 2.16 -17.37 -8.37
CA TRP A 83 1.60 -16.15 -8.97
C TRP A 83 0.33 -15.70 -8.26
N ARG A 84 -0.63 -16.62 -8.07
CA ARG A 84 -1.90 -16.32 -7.41
C ARG A 84 -1.70 -15.86 -5.96
N GLU A 85 -0.94 -16.60 -5.15
CA GLU A 85 -0.67 -16.28 -3.75
C GLU A 85 0.02 -14.91 -3.61
N ARG A 86 0.97 -14.61 -4.48
CA ARG A 86 1.62 -13.30 -4.52
C ARG A 86 0.59 -12.18 -4.75
N ASP A 87 -0.22 -12.32 -5.78
CA ASP A 87 -1.10 -11.25 -6.20
C ASP A 87 -2.28 -11.04 -5.24
N GLU A 88 -2.76 -12.07 -4.58
CA GLU A 88 -3.78 -11.98 -3.53
C GLU A 88 -3.36 -11.03 -2.39
N ILE A 89 -2.08 -11.05 -2.03
CA ILE A 89 -1.54 -10.20 -0.96
C ILE A 89 -1.03 -8.87 -1.52
N ALA A 90 -0.24 -8.92 -2.60
CA ALA A 90 0.51 -7.77 -3.07
C ALA A 90 -0.34 -6.73 -3.81
N ILE A 91 -1.42 -7.14 -4.51
CA ILE A 91 -2.27 -6.21 -5.26
C ILE A 91 -3.05 -5.26 -4.34
N PRO A 92 -3.74 -5.69 -3.27
CA PRO A 92 -4.35 -4.78 -2.32
C PRO A 92 -3.35 -3.78 -1.71
N MET A 93 -2.14 -4.25 -1.37
CA MET A 93 -1.07 -3.42 -0.84
C MET A 93 -0.51 -2.44 -1.87
N TYR A 94 -0.45 -2.82 -3.15
CA TYR A 94 -0.10 -1.92 -4.24
C TYR A 94 -1.06 -0.72 -4.31
N PHE A 95 -2.36 -0.98 -4.32
CA PHE A 95 -3.36 0.08 -4.37
C PHE A 95 -3.37 0.93 -3.09
N GLN A 96 -3.16 0.32 -1.93
CA GLN A 96 -3.01 1.08 -0.68
C GLN A 96 -1.78 2.00 -0.73
N SER A 97 -0.64 1.53 -1.25
CA SER A 97 0.56 2.35 -1.35
C SER A 97 0.36 3.56 -2.27
N LEU A 98 -0.31 3.39 -3.42
CA LEU A 98 -0.69 4.49 -4.29
C LEU A 98 -1.59 5.52 -3.59
N ARG A 99 -2.49 5.06 -2.72
CA ARG A 99 -3.36 5.93 -1.92
C ARG A 99 -2.55 6.73 -0.89
N LEU A 100 -1.66 6.06 -0.16
CA LEU A 100 -0.84 6.68 0.88
C LEU A 100 0.17 7.67 0.30
N GLY A 101 0.81 7.35 -0.83
CA GLY A 101 1.76 8.21 -1.53
C GLY A 101 1.11 9.39 -2.26
N HIS A 102 -0.23 9.42 -2.37
CA HIS A 102 -0.90 10.51 -3.07
C HIS A 102 -0.87 11.80 -2.23
N ARG A 103 -0.40 12.92 -2.83
CA ARG A 103 -0.26 14.22 -2.15
C ARG A 103 -1.51 14.74 -1.42
N LYS A 104 -2.72 14.31 -1.82
CA LYS A 104 -3.98 14.64 -1.18
C LYS A 104 -4.39 13.64 -0.10
N PHE A 105 -3.53 12.69 0.25
CA PHE A 105 -3.80 11.78 1.35
C PHE A 105 -3.89 12.53 2.69
N VAL A 106 -3.05 13.55 2.89
CA VAL A 106 -3.15 14.42 4.07
C VAL A 106 -4.34 15.36 3.88
N ASN A 107 -5.45 15.07 4.56
CA ASN A 107 -6.68 15.85 4.53
C ASN A 107 -7.49 15.62 5.83
N ALA A 108 -8.46 16.48 6.09
CA ALA A 108 -9.24 16.48 7.33
C ALA A 108 -9.99 15.16 7.62
N PHE A 109 -10.36 14.39 6.58
CA PHE A 109 -10.96 13.07 6.79
C PHE A 109 -9.94 12.06 7.30
N ASN A 110 -8.72 12.03 6.74
CA ASN A 110 -7.69 11.11 7.20
C ASN A 110 -7.15 11.50 8.58
N GLU A 111 -7.10 12.78 8.93
CA GLU A 111 -6.82 13.23 10.29
C GLU A 111 -7.87 12.69 11.26
N LEU A 112 -9.16 12.88 10.96
CA LEU A 112 -10.25 12.29 11.75
C LEU A 112 -10.14 10.76 11.85
N PHE A 113 -9.80 10.08 10.76
CA PHE A 113 -9.61 8.64 10.75
C PHE A 113 -8.48 8.22 11.73
N LEU A 114 -7.33 8.89 11.68
CA LEU A 114 -6.20 8.61 12.58
C LEU A 114 -6.54 8.89 14.05
N GLU A 115 -7.27 9.99 14.32
CA GLU A 115 -7.80 10.27 15.66
C GLU A 115 -8.69 9.13 16.18
N ARG A 116 -9.56 8.59 15.33
CA ARG A 116 -10.45 7.46 15.68
C ARG A 116 -9.69 6.16 15.90
N VAL A 117 -8.66 5.91 15.09
CA VAL A 117 -7.76 4.76 15.29
C VAL A 117 -7.03 4.88 16.62
N HIS A 118 -6.51 6.07 16.94
CA HIS A 118 -5.81 6.31 18.20
C HIS A 118 -6.71 6.12 19.45
N GLN A 119 -7.99 6.50 19.34
CA GLN A 119 -8.97 6.40 20.42
C GLN A 119 -9.59 5.01 20.59
N ASP A 120 -9.43 4.10 19.62
CA ASP A 120 -10.06 2.77 19.61
C ASP A 120 -8.99 1.67 19.46
N PRO A 121 -8.62 0.99 20.58
CA PRO A 121 -7.63 -0.08 20.55
C PRO A 121 -7.95 -1.21 19.57
N ALA A 122 -9.24 -1.50 19.31
CA ALA A 122 -9.62 -2.53 18.35
C ALA A 122 -9.36 -2.07 16.91
N LEU A 123 -9.54 -0.79 16.59
CA LEU A 123 -9.15 -0.24 15.28
C LEU A 123 -7.62 -0.21 15.13
N CYS A 124 -6.91 0.16 16.19
CA CYS A 124 -5.45 0.13 16.19
C CYS A 124 -4.92 -1.29 15.91
N ALA A 125 -5.47 -2.31 16.57
CA ALA A 125 -5.12 -3.71 16.31
C ALA A 125 -5.37 -4.11 14.85
N ARG A 126 -6.52 -3.72 14.27
CA ARG A 126 -6.81 -3.98 12.84
C ARG A 126 -5.83 -3.28 11.90
N MET A 127 -5.34 -2.10 12.25
CA MET A 127 -4.30 -1.43 11.47
C MET A 127 -2.98 -2.20 11.51
N VAL A 128 -2.62 -2.78 12.67
CA VAL A 128 -1.46 -3.67 12.80
C VAL A 128 -1.63 -4.90 11.92
N GLU A 129 -2.81 -5.55 11.93
CA GLU A 129 -3.11 -6.69 11.06
C GLU A 129 -2.93 -6.36 9.56
N VAL A 130 -3.22 -5.12 9.14
CA VAL A 130 -2.93 -4.67 7.76
C VAL A 130 -1.42 -4.61 7.50
N ILE A 131 -0.64 -4.09 8.46
CA ILE A 131 0.83 -4.03 8.35
C ILE A 131 1.40 -5.44 8.30
N GLU A 132 0.86 -6.36 9.10
CA GLU A 132 1.22 -7.79 9.12
C GLU A 132 0.66 -8.59 7.92
N ARG A 133 -0.17 -7.95 7.07
CA ARG A 133 -0.80 -8.56 5.88
C ARG A 133 -1.77 -9.70 6.16
N THR A 134 -2.27 -9.78 7.38
CA THR A 134 -3.31 -10.73 7.79
C THR A 134 -4.72 -10.18 7.55
N ARG A 135 -4.83 -8.88 7.22
CA ARG A 135 -6.09 -8.19 6.91
C ARG A 135 -5.94 -7.29 5.67
N SER A 136 -6.98 -7.27 4.85
CA SER A 136 -7.08 -6.30 3.75
C SER A 136 -7.16 -4.86 4.28
N PRO A 137 -6.43 -3.89 3.68
CA PRO A 137 -6.53 -2.48 4.05
C PRO A 137 -7.92 -1.87 3.83
N PHE A 138 -8.77 -2.54 3.06
CA PHE A 138 -10.14 -2.10 2.78
C PHE A 138 -11.17 -2.58 3.83
N ASP A 139 -10.76 -3.48 4.76
CA ASP A 139 -11.63 -4.13 5.74
C ASP A 139 -11.34 -3.69 7.20
N VAL A 140 -10.65 -2.55 7.36
CA VAL A 140 -10.29 -2.02 8.69
C VAL A 140 -11.51 -1.47 9.41
N VAL A 141 -12.35 -0.70 8.69
CA VAL A 141 -13.52 -0.03 9.25
C VAL A 141 -14.73 -0.32 8.38
N PRO A 142 -15.85 -0.79 8.96
CA PRO A 142 -17.11 -0.93 8.24
C PRO A 142 -17.58 0.41 7.65
N ASN A 143 -18.09 0.38 6.40
CA ASN A 143 -18.56 1.60 5.71
C ASN A 143 -19.63 2.36 6.52
N THR A 144 -20.51 1.66 7.23
CA THR A 144 -21.52 2.25 8.10
C THR A 144 -20.91 3.12 9.20
N ARG A 145 -19.81 2.67 9.79
CA ARG A 145 -19.09 3.42 10.82
C ARG A 145 -18.39 4.65 10.24
N VAL A 146 -17.80 4.52 9.06
CA VAL A 146 -17.19 5.65 8.33
C VAL A 146 -18.25 6.70 8.02
N LEU A 147 -19.40 6.30 7.50
CA LEU A 147 -20.52 7.22 7.20
C LEU A 147 -21.02 7.92 8.46
N ALA A 148 -21.13 7.22 9.59
CA ALA A 148 -21.51 7.84 10.86
C ALA A 148 -20.50 8.91 11.32
N TRP A 149 -19.20 8.70 11.12
CA TRP A 149 -18.18 9.70 11.43
C TRP A 149 -18.31 10.95 10.55
N VAL A 150 -18.54 10.74 9.24
CA VAL A 150 -18.72 11.85 8.28
C VAL A 150 -20.00 12.64 8.59
N ALA A 151 -21.10 11.95 8.86
CA ALA A 151 -22.35 12.60 9.26
C ALA A 151 -22.20 13.41 10.57
N GLY A 152 -21.54 12.83 11.58
CA GLY A 152 -21.23 13.53 12.81
C GLY A 152 -20.30 14.73 12.63
N ALA A 153 -19.38 14.69 11.68
CA ALA A 153 -18.53 15.83 11.31
C ALA A 153 -19.36 16.93 10.63
N LEU A 154 -20.25 16.54 9.71
CA LEU A 154 -21.16 17.48 9.02
C LEU A 154 -22.07 18.21 9.99
N LEU A 155 -22.65 17.49 10.96
CA LEU A 155 -23.51 18.10 12.00
C LEU A 155 -22.75 19.11 12.88
N ARG A 156 -21.43 18.99 12.97
CA ARG A 156 -20.52 19.94 13.66
C ARG A 156 -19.95 21.02 12.73
N GLY A 157 -20.45 21.14 11.50
CA GLY A 157 -20.00 22.14 10.53
C GLY A 157 -18.65 21.84 9.86
N ARG A 158 -18.07 20.63 10.06
CA ARG A 158 -16.79 20.22 9.49
C ARG A 158 -16.93 19.80 8.02
N THR A 159 -17.19 20.77 7.14
CA THR A 159 -17.33 20.51 5.69
C THR A 159 -16.01 20.09 5.03
N ASP A 160 -14.87 20.44 5.61
CA ASP A 160 -13.53 20.00 5.24
C ASP A 160 -13.37 18.46 5.30
N VAL A 161 -13.94 17.83 6.34
CA VAL A 161 -13.97 16.36 6.49
C VAL A 161 -14.82 15.71 5.39
N VAL A 162 -15.98 16.30 5.07
CA VAL A 162 -16.87 15.79 4.00
C VAL A 162 -16.19 15.84 2.64
N LYS A 163 -15.50 16.95 2.33
CA LYS A 163 -14.71 17.08 1.09
C LYS A 163 -13.58 16.07 1.05
N GLY A 164 -12.84 15.88 2.15
CA GLY A 164 -11.78 14.89 2.27
C GLY A 164 -12.28 13.47 2.07
N PHE A 165 -13.44 13.11 2.67
CA PHE A 165 -14.10 11.82 2.48
C PHE A 165 -14.51 11.59 1.03
N GLY A 166 -15.17 12.56 0.39
CA GLY A 166 -15.57 12.46 -1.02
C GLY A 166 -14.38 12.19 -1.94
N TYR A 167 -13.26 12.85 -1.71
CA TYR A 167 -12.02 12.59 -2.44
C TYR A 167 -11.50 11.15 -2.21
N MET A 168 -11.47 10.69 -0.95
CA MET A 168 -11.02 9.34 -0.61
C MET A 168 -11.95 8.26 -1.15
N ALA A 169 -13.26 8.50 -1.15
CA ALA A 169 -14.25 7.59 -1.74
C ALA A 169 -14.05 7.44 -3.25
N MET A 170 -13.87 8.55 -3.96
CA MET A 170 -13.54 8.55 -5.40
C MET A 170 -12.24 7.78 -5.67
N LEU A 171 -11.19 8.03 -4.90
CA LEU A 171 -9.91 7.33 -5.07
C LEU A 171 -10.07 5.82 -4.80
N ASN A 172 -10.77 5.43 -3.75
CA ASN A 172 -11.04 4.02 -3.45
C ASN A 172 -11.84 3.32 -4.56
N ASP A 173 -12.82 4.00 -5.17
CA ASP A 173 -13.56 3.45 -6.31
C ASP A 173 -12.66 3.21 -7.52
N LEU A 174 -11.80 4.18 -7.87
CA LEU A 174 -10.82 4.03 -8.93
C LEU A 174 -9.86 2.86 -8.69
N LEU A 175 -9.38 2.71 -7.44
CA LEU A 175 -8.47 1.64 -7.06
C LEU A 175 -9.15 0.26 -7.13
N ARG A 176 -10.40 0.14 -6.67
CA ARG A 176 -11.19 -1.10 -6.77
C ARG A 176 -11.44 -1.50 -8.22
N ARG A 177 -11.76 -0.57 -9.11
CA ARG A 177 -11.90 -0.85 -10.56
C ARG A 177 -10.58 -1.31 -11.15
N GLY A 178 -9.45 -0.72 -10.76
CA GLY A 178 -8.13 -1.15 -11.18
C GLY A 178 -7.81 -2.57 -10.70
N GLN A 179 -8.15 -2.91 -9.47
CA GLN A 179 -7.98 -4.25 -8.91
C GLN A 179 -8.84 -5.29 -9.65
N ALA A 180 -10.12 -5.01 -9.88
CA ALA A 180 -11.02 -5.89 -10.63
C ALA A 180 -10.49 -6.17 -12.04
N ARG A 181 -10.03 -5.14 -12.75
CA ARG A 181 -9.43 -5.27 -14.08
C ARG A 181 -8.13 -6.11 -14.06
N SER A 182 -7.31 -5.99 -13.02
CA SER A 182 -6.11 -6.81 -12.86
C SER A 182 -6.46 -8.29 -12.67
N SER A 183 -7.50 -8.59 -11.88
CA SER A 183 -7.99 -9.96 -11.66
C SER A 183 -8.57 -10.58 -12.94
N GLU A 184 -9.30 -9.80 -13.74
CA GLU A 184 -9.82 -10.25 -15.04
C GLU A 184 -8.68 -10.61 -16.02
N LEU A 185 -7.62 -9.79 -16.07
CA LEU A 185 -6.45 -10.06 -16.90
C LEU A 185 -5.71 -11.33 -16.45
N GLN A 186 -5.64 -11.61 -15.16
CA GLN A 186 -5.08 -12.87 -14.65
C GLN A 186 -5.90 -14.08 -15.11
N THR A 187 -7.22 -14.00 -15.05
CA THR A 187 -8.12 -15.10 -15.46
C THR A 187 -8.04 -15.38 -16.97
N GLN A 188 -7.77 -14.37 -17.80
CA GLN A 188 -7.61 -14.53 -19.25
C GLN A 188 -6.25 -15.11 -19.66
N LEU A 189 -5.25 -15.10 -18.79
CA LEU A 189 -3.89 -15.53 -19.07
C LEU A 189 -3.56 -16.94 -18.53
N VAL A 190 -4.51 -17.60 -17.87
CA VAL A 190 -4.47 -18.99 -17.42
C VAL A 190 -5.20 -19.87 -18.40
#